data_f4d99ef7e0c8dfafac2e719f02b22460
#
_entry.id   f4d99ef7e0c8dfafac2e719f02b22460
#
_cell.length_a   1.000
_cell.length_b   1.000
_cell.length_c   1.000
_cell.angle_alpha   90.00
_cell.angle_beta   90.00
_cell.angle_gamma   90.00
#
_symmetry.space_group_name_H-M   'P 1'
#
loop_
_entity.id
_entity.type
_entity.pdbx_description
1 polymer ?
#
loop_
_entity_poly.entity_id
_entity_poly.type
_entity_poly.pdbx_seq_one_letter_code
_entity_poly.pdbx_strand_id
1 'polypeptide(L)'
;AASDVYKRQAPIQRAIMNLETETGISFMKINENLDTGPVLKTYKIKIDLNLNATDLEEKLSQLAALKIVENINSIISGKANFKEQDHSEATYAEKINKAEGKIFWNDSAKKIIGKINGLHPNPGAYFIFKGDRYKILKAEIGNGTGPFGKVLNDKLEIACSNNESIKVIEIQKEGKKIQEIYEFLNGSKISKGCILNE
;
A
#
# COMPACT_ATOMS: atom_id res chain seq x y z
N ALA A 1 -15.96 -21.63 12.92
CA ALA A 1 -15.27 -21.27 11.68
C ALA A 1 -15.60 -19.82 11.37
N ALA A 2 -14.67 -18.90 11.61
CA ALA A 2 -14.82 -17.53 11.16
C ALA A 2 -15.02 -17.57 9.63
N SER A 3 -16.15 -17.02 9.18
CA SER A 3 -16.53 -17.06 7.77
C SER A 3 -15.39 -16.45 6.93
N ASP A 4 -15.12 -17.10 5.81
CA ASP A 4 -14.08 -16.69 4.84
C ASP A 4 -14.27 -15.24 4.32
N VAL A 5 -15.44 -14.66 4.56
CA VAL A 5 -15.80 -13.27 4.20
C VAL A 5 -15.03 -12.25 5.02
N TYR A 6 -14.78 -12.49 6.31
CA TYR A 6 -14.08 -11.55 7.21
C TYR A 6 -12.56 -11.62 7.10
N LYS A 7 -11.98 -12.75 6.66
CA LYS A 7 -10.53 -12.88 6.41
C LYS A 7 -10.02 -12.10 5.20
N ARG A 8 -10.88 -11.34 4.53
CA ARG A 8 -10.57 -10.64 3.27
C ARG A 8 -10.45 -9.12 3.43
N GLN A 9 -10.34 -8.63 4.64
CA GLN A 9 -10.02 -7.21 4.90
C GLN A 9 -8.55 -6.94 4.59
N ALA A 10 -8.25 -5.68 4.27
CA ALA A 10 -6.94 -5.27 3.81
C ALA A 10 -6.40 -4.06 4.63
N PRO A 11 -6.27 -4.17 5.98
CA PRO A 11 -5.92 -3.03 6.82
C PRO A 11 -4.54 -2.45 6.49
N ILE A 12 -3.55 -3.29 6.19
CA ILE A 12 -2.20 -2.86 5.83
C ILE A 12 -2.22 -2.06 4.53
N GLN A 13 -2.85 -2.62 3.49
CA GLN A 13 -2.97 -1.98 2.19
C GLN A 13 -3.73 -0.66 2.27
N ARG A 14 -4.87 -0.64 2.99
CA ARG A 14 -5.69 0.56 3.16
C ARG A 14 -4.95 1.66 3.91
N ALA A 15 -4.22 1.34 4.98
CA ALA A 15 -3.42 2.32 5.71
C ALA A 15 -2.41 3.02 4.79
N ILE A 16 -1.69 2.27 3.94
CA ILE A 16 -0.74 2.84 2.99
C ILE A 16 -1.44 3.66 1.91
N MET A 17 -2.51 3.12 1.30
CA MET A 17 -3.26 3.82 0.24
C MET A 17 -3.92 5.11 0.73
N ASN A 18 -4.35 5.15 1.99
CA ASN A 18 -4.92 6.32 2.64
C ASN A 18 -3.86 7.32 3.13
N LEU A 19 -2.56 7.01 2.91
CA LEU A 19 -1.44 7.85 3.36
C LEU A 19 -1.42 8.07 4.88
N GLU A 20 -1.85 7.05 5.65
CA GLU A 20 -1.73 7.08 7.10
C GLU A 20 -0.26 7.18 7.49
N THR A 21 0.02 7.96 8.54
CA THR A 21 1.40 8.19 9.00
C THR A 21 1.87 7.17 10.03
N GLU A 22 0.95 6.41 10.60
CA GLU A 22 1.22 5.36 11.56
C GLU A 22 0.23 4.21 11.45
N THR A 23 0.65 3.02 11.86
CA THR A 23 -0.19 1.85 12.05
C THR A 23 0.36 1.03 13.22
N GLY A 24 -0.19 -0.16 13.49
CA GLY A 24 0.31 -0.97 14.59
C GLY A 24 -0.33 -2.33 14.69
N ILE A 25 0.03 -3.01 15.78
CA ILE A 25 -0.58 -4.27 16.21
C ILE A 25 -1.24 -4.08 17.56
N SER A 26 -2.33 -4.79 17.80
CA SER A 26 -3.02 -4.81 19.08
C SER A 26 -3.13 -6.24 19.59
N PHE A 27 -2.83 -6.44 20.88
CA PHE A 27 -3.13 -7.68 21.59
C PHE A 27 -4.49 -7.52 22.25
N MET A 28 -5.46 -8.37 21.89
CA MET A 28 -6.82 -8.27 22.37
C MET A 28 -7.39 -9.64 22.72
N LYS A 29 -8.45 -9.68 23.53
CA LYS A 29 -9.22 -10.90 23.77
C LYS A 29 -10.08 -11.22 22.55
N ILE A 30 -10.25 -12.49 22.27
CA ILE A 30 -11.21 -12.96 21.27
C ILE A 30 -12.60 -12.98 21.90
N ASN A 31 -13.59 -12.45 21.21
CA ASN A 31 -15.01 -12.57 21.54
C ASN A 31 -15.82 -13.07 20.33
N GLU A 32 -17.14 -13.09 20.43
CA GLU A 32 -18.02 -13.60 19.38
C GLU A 32 -18.00 -12.76 18.09
N ASN A 33 -17.79 -11.45 18.23
CA ASN A 33 -17.72 -10.53 17.10
C ASN A 33 -16.27 -10.32 16.67
N LEU A 34 -16.07 -10.06 15.37
CA LEU A 34 -14.75 -9.85 14.79
C LEU A 34 -14.11 -8.57 15.34
N ASP A 35 -12.88 -8.69 15.83
CA ASP A 35 -12.00 -7.60 16.27
C ASP A 35 -12.60 -6.61 17.30
N THR A 36 -13.62 -7.06 18.05
CA THR A 36 -14.34 -6.21 19.01
C THR A 36 -13.98 -6.46 20.47
N GLY A 37 -13.06 -7.40 20.75
CA GLY A 37 -12.67 -7.74 22.11
C GLY A 37 -11.84 -6.66 22.79
N PRO A 38 -11.81 -6.67 24.15
CA PRO A 38 -11.00 -5.68 24.89
C PRO A 38 -9.52 -5.79 24.58
N VAL A 39 -8.86 -4.65 24.41
CA VAL A 39 -7.45 -4.53 24.03
C VAL A 39 -6.56 -4.50 25.27
N LEU A 40 -5.55 -5.38 25.30
CA LEU A 40 -4.50 -5.37 26.32
C LEU A 40 -3.52 -4.26 26.05
N LYS A 41 -2.97 -4.20 24.83
CA LYS A 41 -1.94 -3.23 24.45
C LYS A 41 -1.83 -3.07 22.95
N THR A 42 -1.56 -1.84 22.52
CA THR A 42 -1.28 -1.49 21.13
C THR A 42 0.15 -1.01 20.98
N TYR A 43 0.84 -1.46 19.94
CA TYR A 43 2.19 -1.05 19.57
C TYR A 43 2.14 -0.44 18.19
N LYS A 44 2.63 0.81 18.07
CA LYS A 44 2.58 1.58 16.84
C LYS A 44 3.93 1.59 16.11
N ILE A 45 3.88 1.67 14.80
CA ILE A 45 5.03 1.96 13.93
C ILE A 45 4.66 3.06 12.93
N LYS A 46 5.67 3.81 12.48
CA LYS A 46 5.49 4.82 11.44
C LYS A 46 5.41 4.19 10.05
N ILE A 47 4.60 4.79 9.19
CA ILE A 47 4.52 4.46 7.77
C ILE A 47 5.23 5.57 7.00
N ASP A 48 6.33 5.24 6.36
CA ASP A 48 7.01 6.13 5.43
C ASP A 48 6.41 6.00 4.03
N LEU A 49 6.41 7.07 3.25
CA LEU A 49 5.84 7.08 1.89
C LEU A 49 6.42 5.99 0.96
N ASN A 50 7.66 5.59 1.21
CA ASN A 50 8.36 4.57 0.40
C ASN A 50 8.14 3.13 0.89
N LEU A 51 7.39 2.95 1.98
CA LEU A 51 7.13 1.63 2.56
C LEU A 51 5.98 0.95 1.81
N ASN A 52 6.23 -0.21 1.24
CA ASN A 52 5.18 -0.99 0.57
C ASN A 52 4.48 -1.97 1.53
N ALA A 53 3.38 -2.57 1.07
CA ALA A 53 2.55 -3.45 1.91
C ALA A 53 3.29 -4.71 2.39
N THR A 54 4.17 -5.28 1.57
CA THR A 54 4.97 -6.46 1.94
C THR A 54 5.94 -6.13 3.07
N ASP A 55 6.68 -5.02 2.93
CA ASP A 55 7.66 -4.60 3.94
C ASP A 55 6.97 -4.20 5.25
N LEU A 56 5.79 -3.57 5.15
CA LEU A 56 5.00 -3.21 6.34
C LEU A 56 4.47 -4.43 7.06
N GLU A 57 3.96 -5.43 6.33
CA GLU A 57 3.50 -6.71 6.89
C GLU A 57 4.63 -7.43 7.63
N GLU A 58 5.83 -7.47 7.05
CA GLU A 58 7.01 -8.06 7.68
C GLU A 58 7.37 -7.33 8.98
N LYS A 59 7.43 -6.00 8.97
CA LYS A 59 7.71 -5.19 10.18
C LYS A 59 6.67 -5.42 11.28
N LEU A 60 5.38 -5.48 10.93
CA LEU A 60 4.31 -5.74 11.90
C LEU A 60 4.41 -7.16 12.47
N SER A 61 4.73 -8.16 11.64
CA SER A 61 4.93 -9.54 12.07
C SER A 61 6.11 -9.67 13.03
N GLN A 62 7.23 -9.03 12.73
CA GLN A 62 8.41 -9.01 13.61
C GLN A 62 8.09 -8.32 14.94
N LEU A 63 7.36 -7.20 14.91
CA LEU A 63 6.93 -6.50 16.12
C LEU A 63 6.00 -7.39 16.98
N ALA A 64 5.06 -8.11 16.33
CA ALA A 64 4.19 -9.03 17.03
C ALA A 64 4.96 -10.16 17.70
N ALA A 65 5.91 -10.79 17.00
CA ALA A 65 6.76 -11.84 17.53
C ALA A 65 7.61 -11.37 18.71
N LEU A 66 8.14 -10.15 18.63
CA LEU A 66 8.93 -9.55 19.73
C LEU A 66 8.09 -9.28 20.97
N LYS A 67 6.82 -8.90 20.80
CA LYS A 67 5.95 -8.46 21.90
C LYS A 67 5.06 -9.54 22.50
N ILE A 68 4.92 -10.69 21.85
CA ILE A 68 3.97 -11.72 22.28
C ILE A 68 4.31 -12.29 23.67
N VAL A 69 5.58 -12.56 23.95
CA VAL A 69 6.02 -13.15 25.22
C VAL A 69 5.77 -12.21 26.39
N GLU A 70 6.06 -10.92 26.24
CA GLU A 70 5.79 -9.88 27.24
C GLU A 70 4.29 -9.85 27.60
N ASN A 71 3.42 -9.87 26.58
CA ASN A 71 1.98 -9.79 26.78
C ASN A 71 1.41 -11.07 27.40
N ILE A 72 1.86 -12.26 26.98
CA ILE A 72 1.46 -13.54 27.58
C ILE A 72 1.88 -13.59 29.06
N ASN A 73 3.10 -13.21 29.40
CA ASN A 73 3.58 -13.18 30.77
C ASN A 73 2.73 -12.23 31.66
N SER A 74 2.31 -11.09 31.09
CA SER A 74 1.40 -10.17 31.78
C SER A 74 0.04 -10.82 32.10
N ILE A 75 -0.50 -11.61 31.17
CA ILE A 75 -1.76 -12.33 31.35
C ILE A 75 -1.61 -13.40 32.42
N ILE A 76 -0.58 -14.26 32.32
CA ILE A 76 -0.34 -15.37 33.27
C ILE A 76 -0.12 -14.85 34.70
N SER A 77 0.58 -13.73 34.85
CA SER A 77 0.86 -13.14 36.17
C SER A 77 -0.31 -12.32 36.75
N GLY A 78 -1.45 -12.27 36.08
CA GLY A 78 -2.63 -11.50 36.50
C GLY A 78 -2.47 -9.99 36.46
N LYS A 79 -1.41 -9.48 35.78
CA LYS A 79 -1.11 -8.04 35.65
C LYS A 79 -1.74 -7.42 34.38
N ALA A 80 -2.38 -8.23 33.54
CA ALA A 80 -3.00 -7.77 32.31
C ALA A 80 -4.23 -6.90 32.60
N ASN A 81 -4.20 -5.67 32.10
CA ASN A 81 -5.34 -4.75 32.17
C ASN A 81 -5.91 -4.55 30.76
N PHE A 82 -7.08 -5.10 30.54
CA PHE A 82 -7.79 -4.99 29.26
C PHE A 82 -8.73 -3.80 29.26
N LYS A 83 -8.75 -3.03 28.17
CA LYS A 83 -9.63 -1.90 27.98
C LYS A 83 -10.63 -2.20 26.86
N GLU A 84 -11.91 -1.90 27.12
CA GLU A 84 -12.94 -2.00 26.08
C GLU A 84 -12.65 -1.03 24.93
N GLN A 85 -13.02 -1.43 23.72
CA GLN A 85 -12.88 -0.59 22.53
C GLN A 85 -14.09 0.34 22.41
N ASP A 86 -13.87 1.55 21.89
CA ASP A 86 -14.96 2.43 21.50
C ASP A 86 -15.44 2.07 20.08
N HIS A 87 -16.55 1.39 20.01
CA HIS A 87 -17.13 0.94 18.75
C HIS A 87 -17.62 2.07 17.85
N SER A 88 -17.82 3.28 18.40
CA SER A 88 -18.20 4.46 17.61
C SER A 88 -17.07 4.98 16.72
N GLU A 89 -15.81 4.65 17.06
CA GLU A 89 -14.61 5.00 16.29
C GLU A 89 -14.20 3.93 15.28
N ALA A 90 -14.96 2.84 15.15
CA ALA A 90 -14.62 1.73 14.28
C ALA A 90 -14.57 2.15 12.80
N THR A 91 -13.49 1.81 12.13
CA THR A 91 -13.33 1.96 10.68
C THR A 91 -13.20 0.60 10.01
N TYR A 92 -13.58 0.51 8.73
CA TYR A 92 -13.56 -0.74 8.00
C TYR A 92 -12.54 -0.67 6.87
N ALA A 93 -11.63 -1.65 6.85
CA ALA A 93 -10.64 -1.83 5.80
C ALA A 93 -11.17 -2.80 4.73
N GLU A 94 -11.99 -2.30 3.81
CA GLU A 94 -12.62 -3.13 2.79
C GLU A 94 -11.60 -3.91 1.94
N LYS A 95 -12.00 -5.08 1.47
CA LYS A 95 -11.23 -5.92 0.54
C LYS A 95 -10.80 -5.11 -0.68
N ILE A 96 -9.56 -5.32 -1.10
CA ILE A 96 -9.03 -4.73 -2.34
C ILE A 96 -9.67 -5.38 -3.57
N ASN A 97 -10.24 -4.55 -4.43
CA ASN A 97 -10.71 -4.95 -5.75
C ASN A 97 -9.60 -4.74 -6.78
N LYS A 98 -9.44 -5.65 -7.74
CA LYS A 98 -8.43 -5.54 -8.81
C LYS A 98 -8.57 -4.26 -9.64
N ALA A 99 -9.80 -3.77 -9.81
CA ALA A 99 -10.07 -2.53 -10.54
C ALA A 99 -9.49 -1.29 -9.86
N GLU A 100 -9.35 -1.30 -8.53
CA GLU A 100 -8.75 -0.20 -7.75
C GLU A 100 -7.28 0.03 -8.11
N GLY A 101 -6.62 -0.98 -8.71
CA GLY A 101 -5.24 -0.86 -9.16
C GLY A 101 -5.03 0.10 -10.33
N LYS A 102 -6.07 0.52 -11.06
CA LYS A 102 -5.90 1.49 -12.13
C LYS A 102 -5.39 2.82 -11.59
N ILE A 103 -4.28 3.30 -12.15
CA ILE A 103 -3.70 4.61 -11.84
C ILE A 103 -4.46 5.68 -12.61
N PHE A 104 -4.83 6.74 -11.91
CA PHE A 104 -5.39 7.96 -12.49
C PHE A 104 -4.36 9.07 -12.34
N TRP A 105 -3.82 9.55 -13.47
CA TRP A 105 -2.74 10.54 -13.46
C TRP A 105 -3.18 11.92 -12.96
N ASN A 106 -4.47 12.18 -12.88
CA ASN A 106 -5.05 13.37 -12.25
C ASN A 106 -5.11 13.28 -10.70
N ASP A 107 -4.63 12.19 -10.12
CA ASP A 107 -4.35 12.11 -8.67
C ASP A 107 -2.99 12.79 -8.36
N SER A 108 -2.75 13.16 -7.10
CA SER A 108 -1.45 13.69 -6.64
C SER A 108 -0.37 12.58 -6.66
N ALA A 109 0.89 12.98 -6.77
CA ALA A 109 2.01 12.04 -6.78
C ALA A 109 2.03 11.17 -5.52
N LYS A 110 1.76 11.74 -4.34
CA LYS A 110 1.67 10.99 -3.08
C LYS A 110 0.57 9.93 -3.11
N LYS A 111 -0.61 10.27 -3.64
CA LYS A 111 -1.74 9.33 -3.74
C LYS A 111 -1.43 8.17 -4.69
N ILE A 112 -0.76 8.47 -5.82
CA ILE A 112 -0.32 7.43 -6.77
C ILE A 112 0.73 6.52 -6.12
N ILE A 113 1.73 7.07 -5.41
CA ILE A 113 2.73 6.28 -4.70
C ILE A 113 2.09 5.44 -3.58
N GLY A 114 1.16 6.00 -2.82
CA GLY A 114 0.39 5.26 -1.82
C GLY A 114 -0.35 4.08 -2.44
N LYS A 115 -0.96 4.25 -3.63
CA LYS A 115 -1.60 3.17 -4.38
C LYS A 115 -0.60 2.11 -4.85
N ILE A 116 0.56 2.51 -5.40
CA ILE A 116 1.62 1.60 -5.84
C ILE A 116 2.09 0.75 -4.66
N ASN A 117 2.44 1.39 -3.56
CA ASN A 117 2.98 0.72 -2.38
C ASN A 117 1.93 -0.12 -1.64
N GLY A 118 0.70 0.37 -1.49
CA GLY A 118 -0.38 -0.36 -0.83
C GLY A 118 -0.83 -1.60 -1.59
N LEU A 119 -0.74 -1.58 -2.92
CA LEU A 119 -1.12 -2.72 -3.76
C LEU A 119 0.06 -3.62 -4.17
N HIS A 120 1.26 -3.34 -3.69
CA HIS A 120 2.47 -4.11 -3.98
C HIS A 120 2.46 -5.47 -3.30
N PRO A 121 2.88 -6.57 -3.96
CA PRO A 121 3.07 -6.68 -5.42
C PRO A 121 1.77 -7.05 -6.13
N ASN A 122 0.73 -7.40 -5.38
CA ASN A 122 -0.56 -7.88 -5.87
C ASN A 122 -1.75 -7.21 -5.17
N PRO A 123 -2.76 -6.73 -5.95
CA PRO A 123 -2.93 -6.88 -7.40
C PRO A 123 -1.97 -6.02 -8.22
N GLY A 124 -1.29 -5.03 -7.61
CA GLY A 124 -0.41 -4.04 -8.21
C GLY A 124 -1.15 -2.85 -8.82
N ALA A 125 -0.55 -1.67 -8.71
CA ALA A 125 -1.03 -0.48 -9.39
C ALA A 125 -0.61 -0.49 -10.86
N TYR A 126 -1.50 -0.10 -11.77
CA TYR A 126 -1.26 -0.23 -13.21
C TYR A 126 -1.86 0.91 -14.02
N PHE A 127 -1.30 1.10 -15.21
CA PHE A 127 -1.89 1.89 -16.28
C PHE A 127 -1.96 1.09 -17.57
N ILE A 128 -2.74 1.59 -18.54
CA ILE A 128 -2.84 1.01 -19.88
C ILE A 128 -2.20 1.99 -20.87
N PHE A 129 -1.44 1.47 -21.82
CA PHE A 129 -0.89 2.25 -22.91
C PHE A 129 -0.90 1.43 -24.19
N LYS A 130 -1.61 1.92 -25.21
CA LYS A 130 -1.80 1.23 -26.50
C LYS A 130 -2.30 -0.21 -26.36
N GLY A 131 -3.26 -0.41 -25.45
CA GLY A 131 -3.87 -1.72 -25.17
C GLY A 131 -3.04 -2.67 -24.29
N ASP A 132 -1.79 -2.35 -23.99
CA ASP A 132 -0.95 -3.13 -23.10
C ASP A 132 -1.08 -2.62 -21.66
N ARG A 133 -1.12 -3.55 -20.69
CA ARG A 133 -1.15 -3.23 -19.27
C ARG A 133 0.27 -3.23 -18.68
N TYR A 134 0.57 -2.18 -17.92
CA TYR A 134 1.86 -1.99 -17.23
C TYR A 134 1.62 -1.77 -15.75
N LYS A 135 2.19 -2.63 -14.90
CA LYS A 135 2.23 -2.43 -13.45
C LYS A 135 3.43 -1.60 -13.07
N ILE A 136 3.26 -0.64 -12.18
CA ILE A 136 4.36 0.03 -11.50
C ILE A 136 4.53 -0.66 -10.13
N LEU A 137 5.72 -1.20 -9.86
CA LEU A 137 6.03 -1.89 -8.61
C LEU A 137 6.71 -0.95 -7.61
N LYS A 138 7.48 0.01 -8.12
CA LYS A 138 8.20 0.98 -7.32
C LYS A 138 8.30 2.33 -8.04
N ALA A 139 8.05 3.39 -7.31
CA ALA A 139 8.18 4.76 -7.80
C ALA A 139 8.56 5.70 -6.65
N GLU A 140 9.09 6.87 -6.99
CA GLU A 140 9.40 7.96 -6.07
C GLU A 140 8.83 9.28 -6.57
N ILE A 141 8.76 10.30 -5.69
CA ILE A 141 8.38 11.65 -6.07
C ILE A 141 9.38 12.19 -7.08
N GLY A 142 8.88 12.74 -8.18
CA GLY A 142 9.64 13.42 -9.19
C GLY A 142 9.72 14.93 -8.94
N ASN A 143 10.46 15.62 -9.82
CA ASN A 143 10.59 17.07 -9.77
C ASN A 143 10.07 17.74 -11.05
N GLY A 144 9.62 16.95 -12.03
CA GLY A 144 9.12 17.44 -13.30
C GLY A 144 7.68 17.95 -13.18
N THR A 145 7.31 18.84 -14.12
CA THR A 145 5.96 19.40 -14.21
C THR A 145 5.44 19.29 -15.63
N GLY A 146 4.13 19.16 -15.78
CA GLY A 146 3.48 19.08 -17.08
C GLY A 146 2.02 18.65 -16.99
N PRO A 147 1.34 18.53 -18.13
CA PRO A 147 0.00 17.95 -18.16
C PRO A 147 0.00 16.52 -17.59
N PHE A 148 -0.94 16.20 -16.72
CA PHE A 148 -1.02 14.88 -16.08
C PHE A 148 -1.08 13.74 -17.12
N GLY A 149 -0.39 12.63 -16.82
CA GLY A 149 -0.21 11.50 -17.72
C GLY A 149 0.88 11.69 -18.77
N LYS A 150 1.50 12.87 -18.91
CA LYS A 150 2.59 13.10 -19.86
C LYS A 150 3.91 12.54 -19.34
N VAL A 151 4.59 11.77 -20.18
CA VAL A 151 5.96 11.32 -19.94
C VAL A 151 6.91 12.50 -20.17
N LEU A 152 7.62 12.91 -19.13
CA LEU A 152 8.40 14.16 -19.10
C LEU A 152 9.82 14.00 -19.61
N ASN A 153 10.40 12.82 -19.46
CA ASN A 153 11.79 12.55 -19.84
C ASN A 153 12.03 11.07 -20.21
N ASP A 154 13.25 10.78 -20.61
CA ASP A 154 13.66 9.43 -21.06
C ASP A 154 13.98 8.47 -19.88
N LYS A 155 13.62 8.83 -18.65
CA LYS A 155 13.71 8.00 -17.44
C LYS A 155 12.34 7.61 -16.90
N LEU A 156 11.27 7.76 -17.70
CA LEU A 156 9.88 7.52 -17.34
C LEU A 156 9.44 8.28 -16.08
N GLU A 157 9.68 9.58 -16.06
CA GLU A 157 9.02 10.48 -15.14
C GLU A 157 7.69 10.91 -15.74
N ILE A 158 6.61 10.77 -14.96
CA ILE A 158 5.24 10.97 -15.44
C ILE A 158 4.59 12.07 -14.61
N ALA A 159 4.04 13.07 -15.31
CA ALA A 159 3.33 14.17 -14.66
C ALA A 159 2.02 13.72 -14.02
N CYS A 160 1.75 14.26 -12.84
CA CYS A 160 0.54 14.05 -12.05
C CYS A 160 -0.21 15.39 -11.86
N SER A 161 -1.30 15.38 -11.06
CA SER A 161 -1.96 16.63 -10.70
C SER A 161 -1.04 17.53 -9.85
N ASN A 162 -1.49 18.76 -9.61
CA ASN A 162 -0.82 19.75 -8.73
C ASN A 162 0.61 20.13 -9.17
N ASN A 163 0.95 20.01 -10.46
CA ASN A 163 2.31 20.22 -10.96
C ASN A 163 3.35 19.28 -10.31
N GLU A 164 2.92 18.09 -9.93
CA GLU A 164 3.76 17.04 -9.38
C GLU A 164 4.11 15.99 -10.44
N SER A 165 5.03 15.11 -10.12
CA SER A 165 5.38 13.95 -10.94
C SER A 165 5.82 12.77 -10.10
N ILE A 166 5.81 11.59 -10.69
CA ILE A 166 6.47 10.40 -10.14
C ILE A 166 7.54 9.91 -11.11
N LYS A 167 8.65 9.40 -10.56
CA LYS A 167 9.69 8.66 -11.28
C LYS A 167 9.45 7.19 -11.07
N VAL A 168 9.25 6.44 -12.14
CA VAL A 168 9.11 4.99 -12.11
C VAL A 168 10.49 4.36 -11.92
N ILE A 169 10.60 3.42 -10.98
CA ILE A 169 11.85 2.68 -10.69
C ILE A 169 11.74 1.25 -11.20
N GLU A 170 10.64 0.56 -10.87
CA GLU A 170 10.38 -0.81 -11.29
C GLU A 170 9.02 -0.91 -11.95
N ILE A 171 8.99 -1.62 -13.08
CA ILE A 171 7.81 -1.77 -13.92
C ILE A 171 7.68 -3.21 -14.42
N GLN A 172 6.45 -3.64 -14.68
CA GLN A 172 6.16 -4.94 -15.25
C GLN A 172 5.12 -4.80 -16.37
N LYS A 173 5.48 -5.12 -17.60
CA LYS A 173 4.50 -5.36 -18.67
C LYS A 173 3.78 -6.67 -18.41
N GLU A 174 2.48 -6.74 -18.64
CA GLU A 174 1.68 -7.95 -18.47
C GLU A 174 2.29 -9.14 -19.22
N GLY A 175 2.37 -10.29 -18.54
CA GLY A 175 3.01 -11.50 -19.07
C GLY A 175 4.54 -11.47 -19.14
N LYS A 176 5.19 -10.43 -18.64
CA LYS A 176 6.66 -10.31 -18.59
C LYS A 176 7.19 -10.30 -17.16
N LYS A 177 8.50 -10.42 -17.00
CA LYS A 177 9.18 -10.24 -15.69
C LYS A 177 9.18 -8.77 -15.27
N ILE A 178 9.34 -8.54 -13.97
CA ILE A 178 9.64 -7.24 -13.40
C ILE A 178 11.00 -6.78 -13.94
N GLN A 179 11.11 -5.53 -14.30
CA GLN A 179 12.31 -4.91 -14.84
C GLN A 179 12.58 -3.59 -14.14
N GLU A 180 13.85 -3.30 -13.92
CA GLU A 180 14.31 -1.94 -13.63
C GLU A 180 14.00 -1.03 -14.82
N ILE A 181 13.72 0.22 -14.56
CA ILE A 181 13.25 1.15 -15.58
C ILE A 181 14.21 1.30 -16.76
N TYR A 182 15.53 1.29 -16.52
CA TYR A 182 16.52 1.41 -17.59
C TYR A 182 16.52 0.21 -18.55
N GLU A 183 16.27 -1.01 -18.05
CA GLU A 183 16.15 -2.21 -18.87
C GLU A 183 14.86 -2.17 -19.70
N PHE A 184 13.76 -1.78 -19.06
CA PHE A 184 12.47 -1.68 -19.70
C PHE A 184 12.46 -0.70 -20.87
N LEU A 185 13.11 0.45 -20.73
CA LEU A 185 13.12 1.50 -21.74
C LEU A 185 13.90 1.12 -23.01
N ASN A 186 14.88 0.23 -22.94
CA ASN A 186 15.64 -0.24 -24.10
C ASN A 186 14.79 -0.94 -25.18
N GLY A 187 13.58 -1.44 -24.83
CA GLY A 187 12.66 -2.08 -25.77
C GLY A 187 11.26 -1.52 -25.73
N SER A 188 11.05 -0.41 -25.03
CA SER A 188 9.73 0.16 -24.80
C SER A 188 9.29 1.11 -25.91
N LYS A 189 7.99 1.11 -26.20
CA LYS A 189 7.35 2.10 -27.06
C LYS A 189 6.92 3.37 -26.28
N ILE A 190 7.11 3.38 -24.96
CA ILE A 190 6.82 4.54 -24.10
C ILE A 190 8.06 5.43 -24.10
N SER A 191 7.92 6.64 -24.61
CA SER A 191 9.01 7.62 -24.74
C SER A 191 8.57 8.98 -24.24
N LYS A 192 9.52 9.89 -24.06
CA LYS A 192 9.25 11.29 -23.72
C LYS A 192 8.20 11.90 -24.65
N GLY A 193 7.23 12.58 -24.06
CA GLY A 193 6.13 13.23 -24.75
C GLY A 193 4.87 12.35 -24.93
N CYS A 194 4.93 11.02 -24.73
CA CYS A 194 3.75 10.18 -24.70
C CYS A 194 2.78 10.63 -23.59
N ILE A 195 1.48 10.41 -23.83
CA ILE A 195 0.41 10.67 -22.85
C ILE A 195 -0.22 9.33 -22.48
N LEU A 196 -0.30 9.05 -21.19
CA LEU A 196 -0.73 7.77 -20.61
C LEU A 196 -2.17 7.84 -20.04
N ASN A 197 -3.08 8.52 -20.71
CA ASN A 197 -4.44 8.81 -20.23
C ASN A 197 -5.51 7.86 -20.84
N GLU A 198 -5.19 6.58 -21.00
CA GLU A 198 -6.18 5.58 -21.47
C GLU A 198 -6.92 4.92 -20.30
#